data_a1a54286f908880e0c529ae86ef3e5eb
#
_entry.id   a1a54286f908880e0c529ae86ef3e5eb
#
_cell.length_a   1.000
_cell.length_b   1.000
_cell.length_c   1.000
_cell.angle_alpha   90.00
_cell.angle_beta   90.00
_cell.angle_gamma   90.00
#
_symmetry.space_group_name_H-M   'P 1'
#
loop_
_entity.id
_entity.type
_entity.pdbx_description
1 polymer ?
#
loop_
_entity_poly.entity_id
_entity_poly.type
_entity_poly.pdbx_seq_one_letter_code
_entity_poly.pdbx_strand_id
1 'polypeptide(L)'
;SLNKKEKVILLNPRNIKNGYLVESGFVTNSKNIQIPNSSTEWKVLGNNKLTNNSPIKLVWSNNQGITFEKNISLDDQFLFTVKEKIINSSDKTYNFYSYGQIVRNKKPEISGFYILHEGPIATLDEELIEEDYDDIKEEKFSRSASKGWLGIGDKYWITSLVPPRNKDFKTTFDYKNKFRVNYISTEGIEVGPNDTIEEEIQIIVAAKRVKQLMVMQK
;
A
#
# COMPACT_ATOMS: atom_id res chain seq x y z
N SER A 1 -25.26 15.71 -8.03
CA SER A 1 -25.87 15.08 -6.84
C SER A 1 -25.63 13.60 -6.91
N LEU A 2 -24.81 13.06 -6.04
CA LEU A 2 -24.65 11.63 -5.88
C LEU A 2 -25.99 11.05 -5.42
N ASN A 3 -26.61 10.27 -6.28
CA ASN A 3 -27.83 9.55 -5.95
C ASN A 3 -27.51 8.65 -4.73
N LYS A 4 -28.15 8.87 -3.60
CA LYS A 4 -27.89 8.19 -2.31
C LYS A 4 -28.05 6.65 -2.34
N LYS A 5 -28.34 6.06 -3.48
CA LYS A 5 -28.61 4.62 -3.65
C LYS A 5 -27.49 3.82 -4.33
N GLU A 6 -26.50 4.46 -4.95
CA GLU A 6 -25.41 3.73 -5.63
C GLU A 6 -24.20 3.58 -4.69
N LYS A 7 -23.79 2.34 -4.48
CA LYS A 7 -22.55 2.02 -3.76
C LYS A 7 -21.36 2.37 -4.65
N VAL A 8 -20.46 3.21 -4.18
CA VAL A 8 -19.20 3.49 -4.86
C VAL A 8 -18.20 2.39 -4.50
N ILE A 9 -17.72 1.69 -5.52
CA ILE A 9 -16.63 0.71 -5.37
C ILE A 9 -15.34 1.41 -5.76
N LEU A 10 -14.47 1.65 -4.78
CA LEU A 10 -13.20 2.35 -4.99
C LEU A 10 -12.08 1.40 -5.42
N LEU A 11 -11.94 0.27 -4.75
CA LEU A 11 -10.93 -0.73 -5.07
C LEU A 11 -11.56 -1.91 -5.80
N ASN A 12 -10.84 -2.45 -6.76
CA ASN A 12 -11.29 -3.53 -7.63
C ASN A 12 -10.20 -4.61 -7.75
N PRO A 13 -10.59 -5.88 -7.92
CA PRO A 13 -9.64 -6.98 -8.10
C PRO A 13 -8.65 -6.75 -9.27
N ARG A 14 -7.45 -7.29 -9.14
CA ARG A 14 -6.36 -7.17 -10.12
C ARG A 14 -6.75 -7.61 -11.54
N ASN A 15 -7.55 -8.65 -11.65
CA ASN A 15 -7.77 -9.39 -12.91
C ASN A 15 -8.96 -8.88 -13.72
N ILE A 16 -9.53 -7.74 -13.38
CA ILE A 16 -10.61 -7.12 -14.16
C ILE A 16 -10.11 -5.87 -14.89
N LYS A 17 -10.86 -5.45 -15.93
CA LYS A 17 -10.51 -4.30 -16.78
C LYS A 17 -10.18 -3.04 -15.99
N ASN A 18 -10.94 -2.77 -14.93
CA ASN A 18 -10.80 -1.60 -14.06
C ASN A 18 -10.15 -1.97 -12.72
N GLY A 19 -9.21 -2.91 -12.72
CA GLY A 19 -8.48 -3.30 -11.51
C GLY A 19 -7.84 -2.08 -10.85
N TYR A 20 -8.05 -1.94 -9.55
CA TYR A 20 -7.50 -0.87 -8.72
C TYR A 20 -7.33 -1.39 -7.31
N LEU A 21 -6.11 -1.58 -6.87
CA LEU A 21 -5.82 -2.31 -5.63
C LEU A 21 -4.60 -1.73 -4.91
N VAL A 22 -4.52 -2.04 -3.63
CA VAL A 22 -3.39 -1.74 -2.75
C VAL A 22 -2.79 -3.06 -2.28
N GLU A 23 -1.48 -3.14 -2.30
CA GLU A 23 -0.71 -4.28 -1.79
C GLU A 23 0.40 -3.78 -0.89
N SER A 24 0.75 -4.58 0.10
CA SER A 24 1.88 -4.33 0.97
C SER A 24 2.52 -5.65 1.42
N GLY A 25 3.71 -5.58 1.97
CA GLY A 25 4.42 -6.75 2.46
C GLY A 25 5.91 -6.52 2.55
N PHE A 26 6.64 -7.62 2.37
CA PHE A 26 8.08 -7.62 2.39
C PHE A 26 8.64 -8.23 1.11
N VAL A 27 9.74 -7.67 0.64
CA VAL A 27 10.63 -8.30 -0.32
C VAL A 27 11.94 -8.65 0.37
N THR A 28 12.75 -9.49 -0.24
CA THR A 28 14.02 -9.94 0.32
C THR A 28 15.10 -10.03 -0.75
N ASN A 29 16.33 -9.75 -0.37
CA ASN A 29 17.53 -10.05 -1.15
C ASN A 29 18.19 -11.37 -0.69
N SER A 30 17.65 -12.01 0.35
CA SER A 30 18.12 -13.32 0.80
C SER A 30 17.77 -14.39 -0.22
N LYS A 31 18.75 -15.24 -0.57
CA LYS A 31 18.56 -16.31 -1.55
C LYS A 31 17.81 -17.48 -0.93
N ASN A 32 17.05 -18.19 -1.77
CA ASN A 32 16.41 -19.47 -1.43
C ASN A 32 15.39 -19.39 -0.27
N ILE A 33 14.75 -18.24 -0.07
CA ILE A 33 13.64 -18.11 0.86
C ILE A 33 12.34 -17.81 0.10
N GLN A 34 11.28 -18.50 0.47
CA GLN A 34 9.94 -18.21 -0.05
C GLN A 34 9.28 -17.11 0.78
N ILE A 35 8.74 -16.12 0.09
CA ILE A 35 7.96 -15.03 0.67
C ILE A 35 6.57 -14.98 0.04
N PRO A 36 5.57 -14.36 0.70
CA PRO A 36 4.25 -14.19 0.12
C PRO A 36 4.30 -13.43 -1.21
N ASN A 37 3.45 -13.83 -2.14
CA ASN A 37 3.30 -13.21 -3.45
C ASN A 37 1.82 -13.11 -3.85
N SER A 38 1.53 -12.68 -5.08
CA SER A 38 0.16 -12.47 -5.57
C SER A 38 -0.70 -13.74 -5.66
N SER A 39 -0.10 -14.94 -5.57
CA SER A 39 -0.79 -16.24 -5.55
C SER A 39 -0.83 -16.89 -4.17
N THR A 40 -0.33 -16.20 -3.14
CA THR A 40 -0.31 -16.74 -1.78
C THR A 40 -1.73 -16.83 -1.22
N GLU A 41 -2.10 -18.03 -0.78
CA GLU A 41 -3.34 -18.26 -0.05
C GLU A 41 -3.12 -18.03 1.44
N TRP A 42 -3.65 -16.92 1.93
CA TRP A 42 -3.58 -16.54 3.32
C TRP A 42 -4.65 -17.23 4.15
N LYS A 43 -4.27 -17.79 5.29
CA LYS A 43 -5.21 -18.31 6.28
C LYS A 43 -5.75 -17.17 7.11
N VAL A 44 -7.08 -17.03 7.17
CA VAL A 44 -7.76 -16.10 8.08
C VAL A 44 -7.83 -16.74 9.47
N LEU A 45 -7.38 -16.03 10.50
CA LEU A 45 -7.50 -16.43 11.89
C LEU A 45 -8.58 -15.61 12.60
N GLY A 46 -9.54 -16.31 13.20
CA GLY A 46 -10.64 -15.67 13.93
C GLY A 46 -11.70 -15.10 12.99
N ASN A 47 -12.01 -13.82 13.15
CA ASN A 47 -13.04 -13.16 12.38
C ASN A 47 -12.63 -12.96 10.90
N ASN A 48 -13.56 -13.18 9.98
CA ASN A 48 -13.34 -13.08 8.54
C ASN A 48 -14.03 -11.84 7.91
N LYS A 49 -14.57 -10.94 8.74
CA LYS A 49 -15.22 -9.72 8.27
C LYS A 49 -14.60 -8.50 8.95
N LEU A 50 -13.97 -7.65 8.16
CA LEU A 50 -13.41 -6.38 8.62
C LEU A 50 -14.52 -5.36 8.89
N THR A 51 -14.51 -4.79 10.07
CA THR A 51 -15.30 -3.62 10.47
C THR A 51 -14.45 -2.73 11.37
N ASN A 52 -14.91 -1.52 11.68
CA ASN A 52 -14.22 -0.61 12.62
C ASN A 52 -14.02 -1.21 14.04
N ASN A 53 -14.81 -2.20 14.42
CA ASN A 53 -14.69 -2.87 15.73
C ASN A 53 -14.12 -4.28 15.63
N SER A 54 -13.72 -4.73 14.46
CA SER A 54 -13.36 -6.14 14.22
C SER A 54 -12.25 -6.23 13.17
N PRO A 55 -10.97 -6.27 13.59
CA PRO A 55 -9.84 -6.47 12.71
C PRO A 55 -9.82 -7.86 12.11
N ILE A 56 -9.10 -8.01 10.99
CA ILE A 56 -8.82 -9.30 10.36
C ILE A 56 -7.36 -9.65 10.58
N LYS A 57 -7.09 -10.90 10.96
CA LYS A 57 -5.75 -11.46 11.04
C LYS A 57 -5.55 -12.50 9.94
N LEU A 58 -4.51 -12.29 9.13
CA LEU A 58 -4.07 -13.19 8.06
C LEU A 58 -2.72 -13.77 8.44
N VAL A 59 -2.52 -15.07 8.18
CA VAL A 59 -1.26 -15.75 8.46
C VAL A 59 -0.89 -16.65 7.28
N TRP A 60 0.39 -16.64 6.94
CA TRP A 60 0.99 -17.58 6.01
C TRP A 60 2.40 -17.96 6.49
N SER A 61 2.71 -19.26 6.42
CA SER A 61 4.04 -19.77 6.78
C SER A 61 4.64 -20.51 5.59
N ASN A 62 5.93 -20.28 5.35
CA ASN A 62 6.69 -21.09 4.42
C ASN A 62 7.19 -22.37 5.11
N ASN A 63 7.71 -23.31 4.31
CA ASN A 63 8.27 -24.55 4.87
C ASN A 63 9.73 -24.37 5.37
N GLN A 64 10.18 -23.14 5.55
CA GLN A 64 11.54 -22.76 5.91
C GLN A 64 11.63 -22.08 7.28
N GLY A 65 10.57 -22.20 8.08
CA GLY A 65 10.50 -21.66 9.43
C GLY A 65 10.15 -20.17 9.52
N ILE A 66 9.67 -19.54 8.44
CA ILE A 66 9.25 -18.14 8.46
C ILE A 66 7.74 -18.04 8.38
N THR A 67 7.17 -17.30 9.30
CA THR A 67 5.74 -16.98 9.32
C THR A 67 5.54 -15.48 9.10
N PHE A 68 4.62 -15.15 8.20
CA PHE A 68 4.16 -13.80 7.92
C PHE A 68 2.74 -13.62 8.46
N GLU A 69 2.53 -12.55 9.19
CA GLU A 69 1.20 -12.19 9.69
C GLU A 69 0.82 -10.79 9.22
N LYS A 70 -0.47 -10.59 8.93
CA LYS A 70 -1.05 -9.27 8.68
C LYS A 70 -2.24 -9.08 9.61
N ASN A 71 -2.22 -8.01 10.39
CA ASN A 71 -3.37 -7.58 11.18
C ASN A 71 -3.91 -6.29 10.57
N ILE A 72 -5.12 -6.35 10.03
CA ILE A 72 -5.76 -5.24 9.31
C ILE A 72 -6.90 -4.72 10.17
N SER A 73 -6.83 -3.47 10.56
CA SER A 73 -7.89 -2.73 11.26
C SER A 73 -8.38 -1.56 10.41
N LEU A 74 -9.59 -1.10 10.69
CA LEU A 74 -10.26 0.00 10.02
C LEU A 74 -10.88 0.92 11.07
N ASP A 75 -10.70 2.23 10.92
CA ASP A 75 -11.36 3.22 11.75
C ASP A 75 -12.61 3.83 11.08
N ASP A 76 -13.30 4.72 11.79
CA ASP A 76 -14.50 5.41 11.31
C ASP A 76 -14.20 6.45 10.20
N GLN A 77 -12.94 6.75 9.93
CA GLN A 77 -12.51 7.71 8.91
C GLN A 77 -11.97 7.03 7.63
N PHE A 78 -12.18 5.70 7.52
CA PHE A 78 -11.66 4.87 6.42
C PHE A 78 -10.13 4.83 6.35
N LEU A 79 -9.46 4.97 7.48
CA LEU A 79 -8.05 4.68 7.64
C LEU A 79 -7.89 3.19 7.97
N PHE A 80 -7.19 2.48 7.10
CA PHE A 80 -6.77 1.11 7.36
C PHE A 80 -5.37 1.17 7.98
N THR A 81 -5.19 0.52 9.12
CA THR A 81 -3.87 0.26 9.70
C THR A 81 -3.54 -1.20 9.46
N VAL A 82 -2.42 -1.46 8.78
CA VAL A 82 -1.93 -2.81 8.51
C VAL A 82 -0.64 -3.01 9.27
N LYS A 83 -0.68 -3.88 10.28
CA LYS A 83 0.50 -4.36 11.01
C LYS A 83 0.99 -5.64 10.36
N GLU A 84 2.20 -5.62 9.86
CA GLU A 84 2.84 -6.72 9.16
C GLU A 84 3.98 -7.27 10.00
N LYS A 85 3.91 -8.56 10.31
CA LYS A 85 4.86 -9.21 11.20
C LYS A 85 5.59 -10.34 10.47
N ILE A 86 6.89 -10.47 10.73
CA ILE A 86 7.69 -11.62 10.35
C ILE A 86 8.16 -12.30 11.63
N ILE A 87 7.94 -13.60 11.71
CA ILE A 87 8.41 -14.47 12.79
C ILE A 87 9.38 -15.47 12.17
N ASN A 88 10.62 -15.46 12.63
CA ASN A 88 11.66 -16.36 12.18
C ASN A 88 11.90 -17.46 13.23
N SER A 89 11.40 -18.64 12.98
CA SER A 89 11.63 -19.84 13.81
C SER A 89 12.71 -20.75 13.24
N SER A 90 13.48 -20.27 12.25
CA SER A 90 14.61 -21.00 11.65
C SER A 90 15.92 -20.72 12.38
N ASP A 91 16.97 -21.42 11.99
CA ASP A 91 18.36 -21.22 12.47
C ASP A 91 19.15 -20.20 11.65
N LYS A 92 18.51 -19.51 10.67
CA LYS A 92 19.16 -18.59 9.74
C LYS A 92 18.67 -17.17 9.92
N THR A 93 19.54 -16.22 9.58
CA THR A 93 19.22 -14.81 9.48
C THR A 93 18.79 -14.46 8.06
N TYR A 94 17.73 -13.66 7.92
CA TYR A 94 17.23 -13.16 6.65
C TYR A 94 17.07 -11.64 6.69
N ASN A 95 17.22 -11.01 5.53
CA ASN A 95 17.07 -9.57 5.39
C ASN A 95 15.84 -9.22 4.54
N PHE A 96 14.95 -8.39 5.07
CA PHE A 96 13.69 -8.01 4.45
C PHE A 96 13.57 -6.51 4.26
N TYR A 97 12.87 -6.10 3.21
CA TYR A 97 12.54 -4.70 2.92
C TYR A 97 11.02 -4.56 2.88
N SER A 98 10.48 -3.62 3.66
CA SER A 98 9.06 -3.29 3.59
C SER A 98 8.74 -2.63 2.25
N TYR A 99 7.62 -2.99 1.66
CA TYR A 99 7.10 -2.35 0.46
C TYR A 99 5.59 -2.17 0.52
N GLY A 100 5.12 -1.19 -0.24
CA GLY A 100 3.70 -1.05 -0.54
C GLY A 100 3.51 -0.49 -1.94
N GLN A 101 2.41 -0.86 -2.58
CA GLN A 101 2.07 -0.37 -3.90
C GLN A 101 0.57 -0.18 -4.12
N ILE A 102 0.24 0.82 -4.90
CA ILE A 102 -1.08 1.03 -5.47
C ILE A 102 -0.97 0.73 -6.96
N VAL A 103 -1.81 -0.16 -7.45
CA VAL A 103 -1.83 -0.57 -8.85
C VAL A 103 -3.17 -0.24 -9.47
N ARG A 104 -3.14 0.45 -10.61
CA ARG A 104 -4.33 0.79 -11.37
C ARG A 104 -4.18 0.36 -12.82
N ASN A 105 -5.14 -0.43 -13.31
CA ASN A 105 -5.05 -0.99 -14.66
C ASN A 105 -5.24 0.07 -15.75
N LYS A 106 -6.07 1.11 -15.51
CA LYS A 106 -6.41 2.13 -16.50
C LYS A 106 -6.57 3.51 -15.87
N LYS A 107 -6.23 4.55 -16.63
CA LYS A 107 -6.65 5.92 -16.36
C LYS A 107 -8.19 5.97 -16.29
N PRO A 108 -8.80 6.64 -15.30
CA PRO A 108 -10.25 6.79 -15.24
C PRO A 108 -10.78 7.55 -16.46
N GLU A 109 -11.92 7.12 -16.98
CA GLU A 109 -12.66 7.89 -17.98
C GLU A 109 -13.47 8.95 -17.24
N ILE A 110 -13.14 10.23 -17.43
CA ILE A 110 -13.78 11.33 -16.72
C ILE A 110 -14.51 12.23 -17.70
N SER A 111 -15.76 12.55 -17.33
CA SER A 111 -16.53 13.62 -17.95
C SER A 111 -16.52 14.88 -17.09
N GLY A 112 -16.07 16.01 -17.61
CA GLY A 112 -16.19 17.32 -16.99
C GLY A 112 -14.94 18.20 -17.06
N PHE A 113 -15.13 19.52 -17.05
CA PHE A 113 -14.13 20.55 -17.37
C PHE A 113 -13.26 21.01 -16.19
N TYR A 114 -13.49 20.58 -14.96
CA TYR A 114 -12.74 21.06 -13.82
C TYR A 114 -12.19 19.90 -13.00
N ILE A 115 -10.88 19.71 -13.11
CA ILE A 115 -10.16 18.66 -12.40
C ILE A 115 -9.01 19.37 -11.68
N LEU A 116 -8.95 19.22 -10.35
CA LEU A 116 -7.81 19.71 -9.60
C LEU A 116 -6.55 18.96 -10.06
N HIS A 117 -6.38 17.73 -9.66
CA HIS A 117 -5.29 16.84 -10.10
C HIS A 117 -5.83 15.41 -10.17
N GLU A 118 -5.46 14.67 -11.19
CA GLU A 118 -5.75 13.25 -11.34
C GLU A 118 -4.50 12.51 -11.79
N GLY A 119 -4.03 11.61 -10.96
CA GLY A 119 -2.83 10.85 -11.22
C GLY A 119 -2.09 10.48 -9.93
N PRO A 120 -0.86 10.01 -10.09
CA PRO A 120 0.07 9.82 -8.98
C PRO A 120 0.31 11.12 -8.22
N ILE A 121 0.31 11.00 -6.90
CA ILE A 121 0.50 12.14 -6.00
C ILE A 121 1.25 11.66 -4.75
N ALA A 122 2.12 12.51 -4.21
CA ALA A 122 2.79 12.25 -2.95
C ALA A 122 3.07 13.55 -2.20
N THR A 123 3.28 13.45 -0.89
CA THR A 123 4.03 14.43 -0.13
C THR A 123 5.28 13.74 0.39
N LEU A 124 6.44 14.21 0.02
CA LEU A 124 7.74 13.64 0.36
C LEU A 124 8.60 14.71 1.01
N ASP A 125 8.97 14.51 2.28
CA ASP A 125 9.74 15.49 3.07
C ASP A 125 9.14 16.92 2.99
N GLU A 126 7.81 16.99 3.13
CA GLU A 126 6.99 18.23 3.09
C GLU A 126 6.79 18.83 1.69
N GLU A 127 7.36 18.26 0.65
CA GLU A 127 7.17 18.70 -0.73
C GLU A 127 6.03 17.93 -1.40
N LEU A 128 5.08 18.64 -2.01
CA LEU A 128 4.00 18.06 -2.81
C LEU A 128 4.53 17.69 -4.19
N ILE A 129 4.28 16.46 -4.59
CA ILE A 129 4.58 15.91 -5.92
C ILE A 129 3.27 15.51 -6.58
N GLU A 130 3.02 16.03 -7.77
CA GLU A 130 1.85 15.71 -8.60
C GLU A 130 2.35 15.34 -9.99
N GLU A 131 2.01 14.15 -10.47
CA GLU A 131 2.41 13.64 -11.76
C GLU A 131 1.17 13.20 -12.56
N ASP A 132 1.10 13.58 -13.82
CA ASP A 132 0.01 13.16 -14.68
C ASP A 132 0.19 11.70 -15.14
N TYR A 133 -0.92 11.02 -15.44
CA TYR A 133 -0.90 9.65 -15.96
C TYR A 133 -0.12 9.54 -17.27
N ASP A 134 -0.13 10.57 -18.10
CA ASP A 134 0.55 10.53 -19.38
C ASP A 134 2.05 10.77 -19.22
N ASP A 135 2.46 11.65 -18.30
CA ASP A 135 3.87 11.89 -18.00
C ASP A 135 4.59 10.65 -17.49
N ILE A 136 3.98 9.91 -16.56
CA ILE A 136 4.60 8.65 -16.04
C ILE A 136 4.61 7.48 -17.03
N LYS A 137 3.91 7.57 -18.16
CA LYS A 137 4.07 6.62 -19.28
C LYS A 137 5.37 6.90 -20.05
N GLU A 138 5.74 8.16 -20.16
CA GLU A 138 6.93 8.61 -20.87
C GLU A 138 8.16 8.46 -19.98
N GLU A 139 8.09 8.99 -18.77
CA GLU A 139 9.20 8.96 -17.83
C GLU A 139 8.76 8.54 -16.43
N LYS A 140 9.52 7.62 -15.85
CA LYS A 140 9.33 7.15 -14.49
C LYS A 140 9.78 8.21 -13.48
N PHE A 141 8.91 8.61 -12.55
CA PHE A 141 9.31 9.38 -11.37
C PHE A 141 9.95 8.46 -10.32
N SER A 142 11.02 8.94 -9.66
CA SER A 142 11.61 8.21 -8.52
C SER A 142 12.34 9.16 -7.58
N ARG A 143 12.05 9.06 -6.26
CA ARG A 143 12.66 9.88 -5.22
C ARG A 143 12.74 9.12 -3.90
N SER A 144 13.81 9.35 -3.13
CA SER A 144 13.94 8.89 -1.73
C SER A 144 13.42 9.97 -0.79
N ALA A 145 12.84 9.53 0.34
CA ALA A 145 12.32 10.40 1.39
C ALA A 145 12.41 9.70 2.74
N SER A 146 12.41 10.50 3.82
CA SER A 146 12.41 10.01 5.21
C SER A 146 11.01 10.04 5.83
N LYS A 147 10.10 10.84 5.27
CA LYS A 147 8.71 10.94 5.72
C LYS A 147 7.79 11.29 4.56
N GLY A 148 6.53 10.96 4.70
CA GLY A 148 5.51 11.32 3.74
C GLY A 148 4.52 10.22 3.44
N TRP A 149 3.76 10.44 2.39
CA TRP A 149 2.77 9.51 1.86
C TRP A 149 2.77 9.58 0.33
N LEU A 150 2.24 8.54 -0.30
CA LEU A 150 2.13 8.42 -1.75
C LEU A 150 0.78 7.82 -2.13
N GLY A 151 0.26 8.17 -3.31
CA GLY A 151 -1.07 7.73 -3.69
C GLY A 151 -1.44 7.97 -5.14
N ILE A 152 -2.69 7.67 -5.44
CA ILE A 152 -3.35 8.04 -6.70
C ILE A 152 -4.59 8.84 -6.35
N GLY A 153 -4.66 10.05 -6.89
CA GLY A 153 -5.81 10.93 -6.79
C GLY A 153 -6.70 10.83 -8.01
N ASP A 154 -8.02 10.72 -7.79
CA ASP A 154 -9.05 10.93 -8.81
C ASP A 154 -9.78 12.24 -8.54
N LYS A 155 -10.74 12.60 -9.39
CA LYS A 155 -11.53 13.83 -9.22
C LYS A 155 -12.11 14.01 -7.80
N TYR A 156 -12.63 12.95 -7.19
CA TYR A 156 -13.33 13.01 -5.91
C TYR A 156 -12.72 12.10 -4.85
N TRP A 157 -11.81 11.20 -5.22
CA TRP A 157 -11.32 10.13 -4.36
C TRP A 157 -9.80 10.12 -4.33
N ILE A 158 -9.27 9.59 -3.24
CA ILE A 158 -7.85 9.34 -3.10
C ILE A 158 -7.64 7.95 -2.50
N THR A 159 -6.66 7.24 -3.05
CA THR A 159 -6.09 6.04 -2.44
C THR A 159 -4.64 6.34 -2.13
N SER A 160 -4.24 6.23 -0.88
CA SER A 160 -2.88 6.55 -0.46
C SER A 160 -2.31 5.52 0.49
N LEU A 161 -0.99 5.45 0.51
CA LEU A 161 -0.14 4.67 1.39
C LEU A 161 0.72 5.61 2.22
N VAL A 162 0.83 5.33 3.52
CA VAL A 162 1.83 5.92 4.40
C VAL A 162 2.81 4.81 4.76
N PRO A 163 4.09 4.90 4.33
CA PRO A 163 5.14 3.95 4.69
C PRO A 163 5.37 3.87 6.21
N PRO A 164 6.09 2.85 6.71
CA PRO A 164 6.48 2.76 8.11
C PRO A 164 7.19 4.03 8.58
N ARG A 165 6.84 4.49 9.77
CA ARG A 165 7.44 5.69 10.37
C ARG A 165 8.92 5.45 10.71
N ASN A 166 9.71 6.54 10.69
CA ASN A 166 11.14 6.53 11.06
C ASN A 166 12.01 5.62 10.20
N LYS A 167 11.63 5.42 8.95
CA LYS A 167 12.40 4.66 7.96
C LYS A 167 12.44 5.39 6.64
N ASP A 168 13.62 5.46 6.08
CA ASP A 168 13.82 5.98 4.75
C ASP A 168 13.24 5.02 3.72
N PHE A 169 12.62 5.57 2.70
CA PHE A 169 12.04 4.81 1.61
C PHE A 169 12.28 5.48 0.26
N LYS A 170 12.27 4.67 -0.77
CA LYS A 170 12.28 5.12 -2.16
C LYS A 170 10.90 4.97 -2.75
N THR A 171 10.34 6.08 -3.21
CA THR A 171 9.06 6.13 -3.94
C THR A 171 9.33 6.05 -5.44
N THR A 172 8.43 5.37 -6.16
CA THR A 172 8.44 5.30 -7.62
C THR A 172 7.02 5.35 -8.15
N PHE A 173 6.81 6.20 -9.17
CA PHE A 173 5.62 6.19 -10.01
C PHE A 173 6.03 5.69 -11.39
N ASP A 174 5.41 4.65 -11.88
CA ASP A 174 5.75 4.07 -13.18
C ASP A 174 4.53 3.48 -13.91
N TYR A 175 4.74 3.26 -15.21
CA TYR A 175 3.80 2.57 -16.08
C TYR A 175 4.47 1.38 -16.77
N LYS A 176 3.99 0.16 -16.47
CA LYS A 176 4.33 -1.07 -17.20
C LYS A 176 3.03 -1.83 -17.48
N ASN A 177 2.32 -1.41 -18.52
CA ASN A 177 0.96 -1.88 -18.84
C ASN A 177 -0.09 -1.57 -17.76
N LYS A 178 0.31 -1.07 -16.59
CA LYS A 178 -0.49 -0.62 -15.46
C LYS A 178 0.21 0.55 -14.79
N PHE A 179 -0.57 1.47 -14.26
CA PHE A 179 -0.04 2.54 -13.41
C PHE A 179 0.29 2.00 -12.04
N ARG A 180 1.47 2.35 -11.53
CA ARG A 180 1.93 1.93 -10.20
C ARG A 180 2.51 3.12 -9.46
N VAL A 181 2.11 3.22 -8.22
CA VAL A 181 2.67 4.12 -7.22
C VAL A 181 3.14 3.23 -6.08
N ASN A 182 4.44 3.23 -5.79
CA ASN A 182 4.99 2.30 -4.81
C ASN A 182 6.09 2.93 -3.96
N TYR A 183 6.32 2.33 -2.80
CA TYR A 183 7.52 2.55 -2.00
C TYR A 183 8.22 1.23 -1.70
N ILE A 184 9.50 1.32 -1.40
CA ILE A 184 10.32 0.27 -0.80
C ILE A 184 11.26 0.91 0.22
N SER A 185 11.42 0.31 1.41
CA SER A 185 12.41 0.78 2.39
C SER A 185 13.82 0.72 1.80
N THR A 186 14.63 1.74 2.05
CA THR A 186 16.01 1.79 1.54
C THR A 186 16.95 0.91 2.34
N GLU A 187 16.61 0.67 3.62
CA GLU A 187 17.35 -0.20 4.51
C GLU A 187 16.60 -1.50 4.75
N GLY A 188 17.34 -2.59 4.76
CA GLY A 188 16.83 -3.91 5.09
C GLY A 188 16.70 -4.10 6.60
N ILE A 189 15.73 -4.91 6.99
CA ILE A 189 15.51 -5.36 8.36
C ILE A 189 16.08 -6.75 8.49
N GLU A 190 17.09 -6.89 9.31
CA GLU A 190 17.68 -8.20 9.62
C GLU A 190 16.82 -8.92 10.66
N VAL A 191 16.42 -10.16 10.37
CA VAL A 191 15.60 -10.99 11.25
C VAL A 191 16.36 -12.27 11.53
N GLY A 192 16.99 -12.32 12.71
CA GLY A 192 17.79 -13.46 13.17
C GLY A 192 16.95 -14.65 13.64
N PRO A 193 17.58 -15.77 14.03
CA PRO A 193 16.93 -16.93 14.60
C PRO A 193 16.11 -16.56 15.85
N ASN A 194 14.84 -17.01 15.88
CA ASN A 194 13.86 -16.73 16.94
C ASN A 194 13.45 -15.26 17.11
N ASP A 195 13.83 -14.40 16.17
CA ASP A 195 13.43 -13.00 16.16
C ASP A 195 12.03 -12.82 15.57
N THR A 196 11.43 -11.74 15.99
CA THR A 196 10.15 -11.25 15.46
C THR A 196 10.26 -9.76 15.21
N ILE A 197 9.84 -9.33 14.02
CA ILE A 197 9.73 -7.91 13.68
C ILE A 197 8.29 -7.56 13.31
N GLU A 198 7.90 -6.32 13.52
CA GLU A 198 6.60 -5.78 13.11
C GLU A 198 6.79 -4.41 12.46
N GLU A 199 6.15 -4.20 11.33
CA GLU A 199 6.03 -2.94 10.62
C GLU A 199 4.57 -2.51 10.55
N GLU A 200 4.33 -1.21 10.61
CA GLU A 200 3.00 -0.63 10.46
C GLU A 200 2.96 0.28 9.25
N ILE A 201 1.98 0.05 8.38
CA ILE A 201 1.64 0.95 7.29
C ILE A 201 0.20 1.43 7.45
N GLN A 202 -0.10 2.58 6.86
CA GLN A 202 -1.46 3.09 6.81
C GLN A 202 -1.92 3.23 5.36
N ILE A 203 -3.21 2.92 5.13
CA ILE A 203 -3.85 3.03 3.82
C ILE A 203 -5.11 3.85 3.99
N ILE A 204 -5.27 4.88 3.18
CA ILE A 204 -6.46 5.70 3.14
C ILE A 204 -7.15 5.52 1.80
N VAL A 205 -8.43 5.15 1.82
CA VAL A 205 -9.27 5.03 0.63
C VAL A 205 -10.54 5.83 0.88
N ALA A 206 -10.54 7.11 0.49
CA ALA A 206 -11.58 8.04 0.91
C ALA A 206 -11.87 9.14 -0.11
N ALA A 207 -12.97 9.87 0.10
CA ALA A 207 -13.23 11.08 -0.65
C ALA A 207 -12.18 12.16 -0.32
N LYS A 208 -11.76 12.93 -1.33
CA LYS A 208 -10.86 14.08 -1.15
C LYS A 208 -11.53 15.16 -0.29
N ARG A 209 -11.36 15.10 1.02
CA ARG A 209 -11.77 16.12 1.97
C ARG A 209 -10.55 16.68 2.69
N VAL A 210 -10.51 17.99 2.90
CA VAL A 210 -9.37 18.67 3.55
C VAL A 210 -8.96 18.02 4.88
N LYS A 211 -9.92 17.57 5.69
CA LYS A 211 -9.64 16.90 6.97
C LYS A 211 -8.86 15.58 6.83
N GLN A 212 -9.07 14.83 5.75
CA GLN A 212 -8.41 13.55 5.53
C GLN A 212 -6.98 13.72 5.02
N LEU A 213 -6.72 14.76 4.24
CA LEU A 213 -5.36 15.11 3.81
C LEU A 213 -4.49 15.56 4.98
N MET A 214 -5.07 16.21 6.00
CA MET A 214 -4.34 16.63 7.22
C MET A 214 -3.94 15.46 8.12
N VAL A 215 -4.62 14.33 8.08
CA VAL A 215 -4.25 13.13 8.87
C VAL A 215 -2.98 12.49 8.32
N MET A 216 -2.72 12.62 7.02
CA MET A 216 -1.53 12.07 6.36
C MET A 216 -0.25 12.88 6.65
N GLN A 217 -0.38 14.11 7.17
CA GLN A 217 0.75 15.01 7.46
C GLN A 217 1.24 14.95 8.91
N LYS A 218 0.58 14.19 9.79
CA LYS A 218 0.97 13.95 11.19
C LYS A 218 1.71 12.64 11.36
#